data_ca5a3bbc47f8f7a898f3010cec3893e8
#
_entry.id   ca5a3bbc47f8f7a898f3010cec3893e8
#
_cell.length_a   1.000
_cell.length_b   1.000
_cell.length_c   1.000
_cell.angle_alpha   90.00
_cell.angle_beta   90.00
_cell.angle_gamma   90.00
#
_symmetry.space_group_name_H-M   'P 1'
#
loop_
_entity.id
_entity.type
_entity.pdbx_description
1 polymer ?
#
loop_
_entity_poly.entity_id
_entity_poly.type
_entity_poly.pdbx_seq_one_letter_code
_entity_poly.pdbx_strand_id
1 'polypeptide(L)'
;MNTNVQNPWAALPASHQKALQYLQQRGVSEADAAPAIFRLLWKAGVMVRPPHFVPAYRLAIGHALYFGIFWSSLMQIIHLVSPTIRAPGIIATVFAGVFFGVSMALIYALRKRRLQLADWQTVTTASA
;
A
#
# COMPACT_ATOMS: atom_id res chain seq x y z
N MET A 1 26.78 7.58 -23.75
CA MET A 1 26.48 6.95 -22.46
C MET A 1 25.00 6.60 -22.44
N ASN A 2 24.72 5.35 -22.75
CA ASN A 2 23.35 4.84 -22.67
C ASN A 2 23.06 4.46 -21.23
N THR A 3 22.66 5.42 -20.43
CA THR A 3 21.95 5.09 -19.20
C THR A 3 20.56 4.65 -19.60
N ASN A 4 20.45 3.39 -20.03
CA ASN A 4 19.19 2.69 -19.99
C ASN A 4 18.80 2.55 -18.52
N VAL A 5 18.34 3.64 -17.93
CA VAL A 5 17.59 3.56 -16.69
C VAL A 5 16.30 2.86 -17.09
N GLN A 6 16.33 1.52 -17.04
CA GLN A 6 15.12 0.74 -17.27
C GLN A 6 14.10 1.27 -16.28
N ASN A 7 13.06 1.90 -16.81
CA ASN A 7 11.94 2.34 -15.99
C ASN A 7 11.35 1.10 -15.29
N PRO A 8 11.50 0.93 -13.97
CA PRO A 8 11.02 -0.27 -13.29
C PRO A 8 9.49 -0.42 -13.39
N TRP A 9 8.82 0.62 -13.84
CA TRP A 9 7.37 0.70 -13.96
C TRP A 9 6.87 0.56 -15.40
N ALA A 10 7.72 0.19 -16.34
CA ALA A 10 7.39 0.14 -17.77
C ALA A 10 6.22 -0.79 -18.11
N ALA A 11 5.99 -1.83 -17.29
CA ALA A 11 4.89 -2.76 -17.48
C ALA A 11 3.54 -2.25 -16.93
N LEU A 12 3.53 -1.12 -16.22
CA LEU A 12 2.32 -0.55 -15.65
C LEU A 12 1.61 0.37 -16.65
N PRO A 13 0.28 0.60 -16.48
CA PRO A 13 -0.44 1.61 -17.25
C PRO A 13 0.22 2.99 -17.14
N ALA A 14 0.10 3.81 -18.18
CA ALA A 14 0.71 5.14 -18.25
C ALA A 14 0.32 6.03 -17.05
N SER A 15 -0.92 5.94 -16.57
CA SER A 15 -1.40 6.67 -15.39
C SER A 15 -0.63 6.30 -14.11
N HIS A 16 -0.35 5.01 -13.92
CA HIS A 16 0.45 4.53 -12.78
C HIS A 16 1.91 4.99 -12.88
N GLN A 17 2.49 4.92 -14.08
CA GLN A 17 3.85 5.39 -14.31
C GLN A 17 4.00 6.88 -13.99
N LYS A 18 3.06 7.71 -14.46
CA LYS A 18 3.05 9.15 -14.16
C LYS A 18 2.93 9.42 -12.66
N ALA A 19 2.04 8.70 -11.98
CA ALA A 19 1.83 8.85 -10.55
C ALA A 19 3.09 8.48 -9.75
N LEU A 20 3.75 7.38 -10.11
CA LEU A 20 4.97 6.93 -9.44
C LEU A 20 6.14 7.89 -9.68
N GLN A 21 6.29 8.39 -10.90
CA GLN A 21 7.30 9.42 -11.22
C GLN A 21 7.04 10.71 -10.44
N TYR A 22 5.79 11.13 -10.35
CA TYR A 22 5.39 12.31 -9.56
C TYR A 22 5.77 12.14 -8.08
N LEU A 23 5.50 10.98 -7.49
CA LEU A 23 5.85 10.69 -6.10
C LEU A 23 7.37 10.73 -5.89
N GLN A 24 8.15 10.17 -6.81
CA GLN A 24 9.62 10.22 -6.75
C GLN A 24 10.14 11.66 -6.80
N GLN A 25 9.57 12.50 -7.66
CA GLN A 25 9.93 13.92 -7.74
C GLN A 25 9.62 14.69 -6.46
N ARG A 26 8.63 14.22 -5.68
CA ARG A 26 8.28 14.79 -4.39
C ARG A 26 9.05 14.18 -3.22
N GLY A 27 10.05 13.36 -3.48
CA GLY A 27 10.90 12.77 -2.46
C GLY A 27 10.37 11.52 -1.78
N VAL A 28 9.30 10.93 -2.33
CA VAL A 28 8.78 9.64 -1.84
C VAL A 28 9.68 8.53 -2.34
N SER A 29 10.15 7.67 -1.43
CA SER A 29 10.98 6.52 -1.80
C SER A 29 10.21 5.54 -2.68
N GLU A 30 10.92 4.76 -3.48
CA GLU A 30 10.32 3.72 -4.31
C GLU A 30 9.53 2.69 -3.49
N ALA A 31 10.07 2.30 -2.34
CA ALA A 31 9.41 1.35 -1.43
C ALA A 31 8.12 1.91 -0.84
N ASP A 32 8.07 3.21 -0.54
CA ASP A 32 6.87 3.87 -0.02
C ASP A 32 5.85 4.17 -1.11
N ALA A 33 6.30 4.49 -2.31
CA ALA A 33 5.42 4.75 -3.46
C ALA A 33 4.76 3.46 -3.98
N ALA A 34 5.47 2.35 -3.93
CA ALA A 34 5.02 1.05 -4.40
C ALA A 34 5.35 -0.05 -3.38
N PRO A 35 4.63 -0.13 -2.25
CA PRO A 35 4.81 -1.19 -1.27
C PRO A 35 4.65 -2.58 -1.88
N ALA A 36 5.29 -3.59 -1.29
CA ALA A 36 5.34 -4.94 -1.82
C ALA A 36 3.95 -5.52 -2.14
N ILE A 37 2.94 -5.26 -1.30
CA ILE A 37 1.57 -5.73 -1.53
C ILE A 37 0.95 -5.10 -2.78
N PHE A 38 1.21 -3.82 -3.06
CA PHE A 38 0.74 -3.15 -4.27
C PHE A 38 1.41 -3.71 -5.52
N ARG A 39 2.72 -3.95 -5.47
CA ARG A 39 3.45 -4.59 -6.58
C ARG A 39 2.92 -5.99 -6.87
N LEU A 40 2.59 -6.75 -5.83
CA LEU A 40 2.01 -8.08 -5.96
C LEU A 40 0.63 -8.01 -6.62
N LEU A 41 -0.24 -7.08 -6.21
CA LEU A 41 -1.55 -6.86 -6.82
C LEU A 41 -1.42 -6.48 -8.29
N TRP A 42 -0.49 -5.60 -8.64
CA TRP A 42 -0.24 -5.23 -10.05
C TRP A 42 0.25 -6.42 -10.89
N LYS A 43 1.12 -7.26 -10.35
CA LYS A 43 1.55 -8.49 -11.01
C LYS A 43 0.41 -9.47 -11.22
N ALA A 44 -0.54 -9.50 -10.30
CA ALA A 44 -1.75 -10.31 -10.41
C ALA A 44 -2.82 -9.70 -11.35
N GLY A 45 -2.56 -8.55 -11.95
CA GLY A 45 -3.50 -7.86 -12.84
C GLY A 45 -4.49 -6.94 -12.15
N VAL A 46 -4.38 -6.75 -10.83
CA VAL A 46 -5.25 -5.86 -10.06
C VAL A 46 -4.62 -4.47 -10.00
N MET A 47 -5.11 -3.56 -10.86
CA MET A 47 -4.54 -2.22 -11.02
C MET A 47 -5.13 -1.23 -10.01
N VAL A 48 -4.79 -1.40 -8.74
CA VAL A 48 -5.08 -0.42 -7.69
C VAL A 48 -4.16 0.79 -7.81
N ARG A 49 -4.65 1.97 -7.45
CA ARG A 49 -3.83 3.19 -7.42
C ARG A 49 -2.70 3.05 -6.38
N PRO A 50 -1.55 3.71 -6.58
CA PRO A 50 -0.54 3.81 -5.52
C PRO A 50 -1.15 4.33 -4.21
N PRO A 51 -0.64 3.89 -3.04
CA PRO A 51 -1.33 4.15 -1.76
C PRO A 51 -1.56 5.62 -1.44
N HIS A 52 -0.70 6.51 -1.89
CA HIS A 52 -0.85 7.95 -1.69
C HIS A 52 -2.06 8.56 -2.43
N PHE A 53 -2.61 7.87 -3.42
CA PHE A 53 -3.76 8.30 -4.22
C PHE A 53 -5.03 7.52 -3.93
N VAL A 54 -4.98 6.54 -3.03
CA VAL A 54 -6.15 5.79 -2.58
C VAL A 54 -6.87 6.58 -1.50
N PRO A 55 -8.21 6.69 -1.54
CA PRO A 55 -8.97 7.32 -0.46
C PRO A 55 -8.68 6.67 0.90
N ALA A 56 -8.60 7.48 1.96
CA ALA A 56 -8.20 7.04 3.29
C ALA A 56 -9.03 5.86 3.81
N TYR A 57 -10.36 5.87 3.59
CA TYR A 57 -11.23 4.78 4.05
C TYR A 57 -10.93 3.46 3.34
N ARG A 58 -10.59 3.48 2.05
CA ARG A 58 -10.19 2.28 1.30
C ARG A 58 -8.84 1.75 1.76
N LEU A 59 -7.90 2.64 2.05
CA LEU A 59 -6.62 2.26 2.65
C LEU A 59 -6.83 1.61 4.02
N ALA A 60 -7.67 2.19 4.86
CA ALA A 60 -7.97 1.65 6.19
C ALA A 60 -8.55 0.23 6.08
N ILE A 61 -9.56 0.03 5.24
CA ILE A 61 -10.20 -1.27 5.04
C ILE A 61 -9.20 -2.28 4.45
N GLY A 62 -8.49 -1.91 3.40
CA GLY A 62 -7.52 -2.79 2.74
C GLY A 62 -6.41 -3.25 3.68
N HIS A 63 -5.82 -2.33 4.44
CA HIS A 63 -4.77 -2.66 5.41
C HIS A 63 -5.31 -3.44 6.61
N ALA A 64 -6.53 -3.15 7.06
CA ALA A 64 -7.18 -3.91 8.13
C ALA A 64 -7.39 -5.38 7.73
N LEU A 65 -7.92 -5.61 6.53
CA LEU A 65 -8.12 -6.96 6.00
C LEU A 65 -6.79 -7.67 5.79
N TYR A 66 -5.84 -7.02 5.14
CA TYR A 66 -4.51 -7.57 4.89
C TYR A 66 -3.81 -7.98 6.19
N PHE A 67 -3.76 -7.07 7.15
CA PHE A 67 -3.12 -7.33 8.44
C PHE A 67 -3.88 -8.39 9.23
N GLY A 68 -5.21 -8.30 9.31
CA GLY A 68 -6.05 -9.23 10.05
C GLY A 68 -5.90 -10.67 9.55
N ILE A 69 -5.96 -10.86 8.23
CA ILE A 69 -5.79 -12.19 7.60
C ILE A 69 -4.38 -12.71 7.83
N PHE A 70 -3.36 -11.89 7.55
CA PHE A 70 -1.97 -12.28 7.72
C PHE A 70 -1.65 -12.64 9.17
N TRP A 71 -2.01 -11.77 10.10
CA TRP A 71 -1.76 -11.97 11.53
C TRP A 71 -2.48 -13.19 12.08
N SER A 72 -3.77 -13.32 11.76
CA SER A 72 -4.55 -14.47 12.20
C SER A 72 -3.97 -15.78 11.67
N SER A 73 -3.62 -15.83 10.39
CA SER A 73 -3.00 -17.02 9.78
C SER A 73 -1.66 -17.37 10.43
N LEU A 74 -0.82 -16.38 10.65
CA LEU A 74 0.47 -16.56 11.32
C LEU A 74 0.29 -17.10 12.73
N MET A 75 -0.62 -16.53 13.50
CA MET A 75 -0.87 -16.97 14.88
C MET A 75 -1.48 -18.38 14.94
N GLN A 76 -2.30 -18.76 13.96
CA GLN A 76 -2.79 -20.15 13.86
C GLN A 76 -1.65 -21.13 13.58
N ILE A 77 -0.74 -20.79 12.67
CA ILE A 77 0.45 -21.62 12.41
C ILE A 77 1.32 -21.75 13.66
N ILE A 78 1.56 -20.65 14.35
CA ILE A 78 2.33 -20.68 15.61
C ILE A 78 1.65 -21.56 16.66
N HIS A 79 0.33 -21.47 16.80
CA HIS A 79 -0.43 -22.31 17.72
C HIS A 79 -0.32 -23.82 17.38
N LEU A 80 -0.32 -24.16 16.09
CA LEU A 80 -0.14 -25.55 15.65
C LEU A 80 1.23 -26.11 16.02
N VAL A 81 2.27 -25.26 15.93
CA VAL A 81 3.67 -25.65 16.26
C VAL A 81 3.92 -25.61 17.78
N SER A 82 3.31 -24.65 18.46
CA SER A 82 3.47 -24.43 19.90
C SER A 82 2.11 -24.17 20.57
N PRO A 83 1.40 -25.25 21.00
CA PRO A 83 0.05 -25.14 21.55
C PRO A 83 -0.06 -24.32 22.83
N THR A 84 1.06 -24.03 23.50
CA THR A 84 1.11 -23.15 24.67
C THR A 84 0.83 -21.69 24.31
N ILE A 85 1.09 -21.30 23.04
CA ILE A 85 0.80 -19.96 22.54
C ILE A 85 -0.62 -19.97 21.97
N ARG A 86 -1.53 -19.29 22.64
CA ARG A 86 -2.91 -19.21 22.16
C ARG A 86 -3.03 -18.25 20.99
N ALA A 87 -3.71 -18.71 19.94
CA ALA A 87 -4.12 -17.83 18.86
C ALA A 87 -5.14 -16.79 19.36
N PRO A 88 -5.07 -15.53 18.93
CA PRO A 88 -6.02 -14.51 19.32
C PRO A 88 -7.43 -14.87 18.83
N GLY A 89 -8.43 -14.56 19.64
CA GLY A 89 -9.83 -14.67 19.21
C GLY A 89 -10.20 -13.67 18.13
N ILE A 90 -11.36 -13.87 17.51
CA ILE A 90 -11.82 -13.03 16.40
C ILE A 90 -11.93 -11.54 16.78
N ILE A 91 -12.40 -11.25 17.99
CA ILE A 91 -12.53 -9.87 18.47
C ILE A 91 -11.15 -9.18 18.53
N ALA A 92 -10.16 -9.83 19.13
CA ALA A 92 -8.81 -9.30 19.21
C ALA A 92 -8.18 -9.11 17.81
N THR A 93 -8.43 -10.04 16.89
CA THR A 93 -7.96 -9.96 15.50
C THR A 93 -8.61 -8.78 14.78
N VAL A 94 -9.91 -8.57 14.93
CA VAL A 94 -10.63 -7.43 14.33
C VAL A 94 -10.09 -6.11 14.87
N PHE A 95 -9.94 -5.99 16.19
CA PHE A 95 -9.38 -4.78 16.81
C PHE A 95 -7.96 -4.48 16.30
N ALA A 96 -7.10 -5.48 16.26
CA ALA A 96 -5.74 -5.31 15.75
C ALA A 96 -5.73 -4.89 14.28
N GLY A 97 -6.58 -5.51 13.45
CA GLY A 97 -6.73 -5.17 12.04
C GLY A 97 -7.22 -3.74 11.83
N VAL A 98 -8.28 -3.35 12.53
CA VAL A 98 -8.84 -1.98 12.45
C VAL A 98 -7.82 -0.95 12.92
N PHE A 99 -7.17 -1.19 14.05
CA PHE A 99 -6.13 -0.29 14.57
C PHE A 99 -4.99 -0.11 13.56
N PHE A 100 -4.49 -1.20 12.98
CA PHE A 100 -3.45 -1.14 11.96
C PHE A 100 -3.92 -0.40 10.72
N GLY A 101 -5.11 -0.71 10.22
CA GLY A 101 -5.67 -0.09 9.02
C GLY A 101 -5.87 1.41 9.17
N VAL A 102 -6.44 1.84 10.29
CA VAL A 102 -6.63 3.27 10.59
C VAL A 102 -5.29 3.99 10.74
N SER A 103 -4.33 3.37 11.43
CA SER A 103 -2.99 3.93 11.61
C SER A 103 -2.29 4.13 10.26
N MET A 104 -2.35 3.15 9.36
CA MET A 104 -1.76 3.26 8.03
C MET A 104 -2.44 4.32 7.18
N ALA A 105 -3.78 4.38 7.20
CA ALA A 105 -4.54 5.41 6.50
C ALA A 105 -4.16 6.81 7.00
N LEU A 106 -4.01 6.97 8.31
CA LEU A 106 -3.58 8.24 8.91
C LEU A 106 -2.17 8.63 8.48
N ILE A 107 -1.23 7.69 8.49
CA ILE A 107 0.16 7.93 8.05
C ILE A 107 0.17 8.42 6.60
N TYR A 108 -0.55 7.77 5.69
CA TYR A 108 -0.63 8.20 4.29
C TYR A 108 -1.34 9.54 4.13
N ALA A 109 -2.40 9.81 4.90
CA ALA A 109 -3.09 11.10 4.86
C ALA A 109 -2.20 12.26 5.33
N LEU A 110 -1.45 12.06 6.42
CA LEU A 110 -0.49 13.05 6.92
C LEU A 110 0.66 13.26 5.95
N ARG A 111 1.17 12.19 5.34
CA ARG A 111 2.19 12.28 4.30
C ARG A 111 1.72 13.06 3.08
N LYS A 112 0.52 12.76 2.61
CA LYS A 112 -0.09 13.49 1.49
C LYS A 112 -0.19 14.99 1.79
N ARG A 113 -0.62 15.36 2.98
CA ARG A 113 -0.68 16.75 3.43
C ARG A 113 0.70 17.40 3.52
N ARG A 114 1.64 16.72 4.17
CA ARG A 114 3.00 17.22 4.39
C ARG A 114 3.74 17.48 3.09
N LEU A 115 3.59 16.60 2.11
CA LEU A 115 4.24 16.70 0.80
C LEU A 115 3.41 17.50 -0.21
N GLN A 116 2.24 17.99 0.19
CA GLN A 116 1.31 18.73 -0.68
C GLN A 116 1.07 18.02 -2.02
N LEU A 117 0.76 16.73 -1.93
CA LEU A 117 0.53 15.89 -3.11
C LEU A 117 -0.79 16.27 -3.78
N ALA A 118 -0.75 16.38 -5.12
CA ALA A 118 -1.94 16.58 -5.93
C ALA A 118 -2.81 15.33 -5.99
N ASP A 119 -4.06 15.49 -6.40
CA ASP A 119 -4.98 14.37 -6.59
C ASP A 119 -4.61 13.50 -7.79
N TRP A 120 -5.09 12.27 -7.77
CA TRP A 120 -4.87 11.30 -8.86
C TRP A 120 -5.20 11.85 -10.24
N GLN A 121 -6.36 12.47 -10.38
CA GLN A 121 -6.79 13.03 -11.66
C GLN A 121 -5.84 14.13 -12.14
N THR A 122 -5.44 15.02 -11.26
CA THR A 122 -4.50 16.11 -11.60
C THR A 122 -3.17 15.57 -12.10
N VAL A 123 -2.63 14.54 -11.44
CA VAL A 123 -1.33 13.96 -11.79
C VAL A 123 -1.40 13.16 -13.09
N THR A 124 -2.49 12.43 -13.32
CA THR A 124 -2.61 11.52 -14.46
C THR A 124 -3.13 12.19 -15.73
N THR A 125 -3.87 13.28 -15.60
CA THR A 125 -4.39 14.06 -16.73
C THR A 125 -3.49 15.24 -17.11
N ALA A 126 -2.51 15.58 -16.27
CA ALA A 126 -1.52 16.59 -16.64
C ALA A 126 -0.81 16.15 -17.90
N SER A 127 -1.02 16.85 -19.00
CA SER A 127 -0.24 16.68 -20.21
C SER A 127 1.23 17.02 -19.93
N ALA A 128 2.09 16.20 -20.46
CA ALA A 128 3.53 16.41 -20.36
C ALA A 128 3.92 17.80 -20.91
#